data_765fd578436e5908fde14caac74c4d6b
#
_entry.id   765fd578436e5908fde14caac74c4d6b
#
_cell.length_a   1.000
_cell.length_b   1.000
_cell.length_c   1.000
_cell.angle_alpha   90.00
_cell.angle_beta   90.00
_cell.angle_gamma   90.00
#
_symmetry.space_group_name_H-M   'P 1'
#
loop_
_entity.id
_entity.type
_entity.pdbx_description
1 polymer ?
#
loop_
_entity_poly.entity_id
_entity_poly.type
_entity_poly.pdbx_seq_one_letter_code
_entity_poly.pdbx_strand_id
1 'polypeptide(L)' 'AKSLRRRLRAAVHRYVHQKPMEWHGRPMNLTQLLGRLGFLAQTQPEEAKRLKTLIQA' A
#
# COMPACT_ATOMS: atom_id res chain seq x y z
N ALA A 1 -15.86 -4.74 8.10
CA ALA A 1 -15.06 -4.72 6.88
C ALA A 1 -13.64 -4.30 7.20
N LYS A 2 -12.68 -4.85 6.47
CA LYS A 2 -11.28 -4.48 6.66
C LYS A 2 -11.03 -3.11 6.05
N SER A 3 -10.31 -2.28 6.79
CA SER A 3 -10.04 -0.93 6.31
C SER A 3 -9.03 -0.95 5.16
N LEU A 4 -9.13 0.05 4.29
CA LEU A 4 -8.17 0.26 3.20
C LEU A 4 -6.76 0.39 3.75
N ARG A 5 -6.60 1.10 4.87
CA ARG A 5 -5.31 1.28 5.51
C ARG A 5 -4.64 -0.05 5.85
N ARG A 6 -5.41 -0.98 6.43
CA ARG A 6 -4.86 -2.28 6.82
C ARG A 6 -4.41 -3.08 5.61
N ARG A 7 -5.19 -3.04 4.54
CA ARG A 7 -4.84 -3.75 3.32
C ARG A 7 -3.59 -3.17 2.66
N LEU A 8 -3.49 -1.86 2.65
CA LEU A 8 -2.32 -1.20 2.08
C LEU A 8 -1.07 -1.44 2.92
N ARG A 9 -1.20 -1.48 4.24
CA ARG A 9 -0.07 -1.83 5.10
C ARG A 9 0.47 -3.21 4.78
N ALA A 10 -0.42 -4.17 4.60
CA ALA A 10 -0.03 -5.53 4.26
C ALA A 10 0.68 -5.57 2.90
N ALA A 11 0.17 -4.83 1.91
CA ALA A 11 0.77 -4.78 0.59
C ALA A 11 2.16 -4.16 0.63
N VAL A 12 2.32 -3.05 1.36
CA VAL A 12 3.63 -2.40 1.52
C VAL A 12 4.61 -3.33 2.21
N HIS A 13 4.16 -4.05 3.23
CA HIS A 13 4.99 -5.01 3.94
C HIS A 13 5.53 -6.07 2.97
N ARG A 14 4.66 -6.61 2.13
CA ARG A 14 5.08 -7.60 1.14
C ARG A 14 6.09 -7.02 0.15
N TYR A 15 5.84 -5.80 -0.30
CA TYR A 15 6.74 -5.14 -1.24
C TYR A 15 8.14 -4.96 -0.63
N VAL A 16 8.20 -4.48 0.62
CA VAL A 16 9.48 -4.26 1.30
C VAL A 16 10.24 -5.56 1.48
N HIS A 17 9.54 -6.66 1.69
CA HIS A 17 10.15 -7.99 1.83
C HIS A 17 10.29 -8.73 0.51
N GLN A 18 10.09 -8.03 -0.60
CA GLN A 18 10.23 -8.61 -1.95
C GLN A 18 9.29 -9.78 -2.20
N LYS A 19 8.12 -9.74 -1.59
CA LYS A 19 7.09 -10.74 -1.81
C LYS A 19 6.05 -10.22 -2.80
N PRO A 20 5.38 -11.12 -3.53
CA PRO A 20 4.35 -10.69 -4.48
C PRO A 20 3.20 -10.00 -3.75
N MET A 21 2.70 -8.90 -4.35
CA MET A 21 1.56 -8.17 -3.82
C MET A 21 0.30 -8.62 -4.53
N GLU A 22 -0.80 -8.69 -3.78
CA GLU A 22 -2.10 -9.03 -4.31
C GLU A 22 -3.15 -8.06 -3.79
N TRP A 23 -4.14 -7.80 -4.63
CA TRP A 23 -5.28 -6.97 -4.28
C TRP A 23 -6.54 -7.65 -4.80
N HIS A 24 -7.41 -8.06 -3.88
CA HIS A 24 -8.64 -8.80 -4.21
C HIS A 24 -8.34 -10.04 -5.07
N GLY A 25 -7.27 -10.76 -4.72
CA GLY A 25 -6.92 -11.99 -5.42
C GLY A 25 -6.22 -11.79 -6.75
N ARG A 26 -5.92 -10.55 -7.11
CA ARG A 26 -5.21 -10.23 -8.36
C ARG A 26 -3.84 -9.66 -8.07
N PRO A 27 -2.83 -9.96 -8.90
CA PRO A 27 -1.51 -9.40 -8.69
C PRO A 27 -1.54 -7.87 -8.83
N MET A 28 -0.75 -7.20 -7.98
CA MET A 28 -0.67 -5.75 -7.96
C MET A 28 0.79 -5.33 -8.11
N ASN A 29 1.05 -4.34 -8.96
CA ASN A 29 2.39 -3.82 -9.15
C ASN A 29 2.60 -2.54 -8.34
N LEU A 30 3.85 -2.03 -8.36
CA LEU A 30 4.20 -0.83 -7.59
C LEU A 30 3.39 0.39 -8.03
N THR A 31 3.17 0.55 -9.32
CA THR A 31 2.39 1.69 -9.83
C THR A 31 0.98 1.68 -9.25
N GLN A 32 0.35 0.52 -9.20
CA GLN A 32 -0.98 0.39 -8.61
C GLN A 32 -0.95 0.65 -7.11
N LEU A 33 0.08 0.18 -6.42
CA LEU A 33 0.23 0.43 -4.99
C LEU A 33 0.35 1.92 -4.69
N LEU A 34 1.17 2.63 -5.46
CA LEU A 34 1.33 4.07 -5.27
C LEU A 34 0.04 4.84 -5.53
N GLY A 35 -0.73 4.42 -6.54
CA GLY A 35 -2.03 5.03 -6.80
C GLY A 35 -2.99 4.84 -5.64
N ARG A 36 -3.01 3.66 -5.03
CA ARG A 36 -3.87 3.39 -3.89
C ARG A 36 -3.42 4.14 -2.65
N LEU A 37 -2.11 4.34 -2.48
CA LEU A 37 -1.59 5.17 -1.39
C LEU A 37 -2.01 6.62 -1.57
N GLY A 38 -2.04 7.12 -2.80
CA GLY A 38 -2.55 8.44 -3.09
C GLY A 38 -4.01 8.59 -2.69
N PHE A 39 -4.82 7.56 -2.93
CA PHE A 39 -6.20 7.54 -2.49
C PHE A 39 -6.30 7.54 -0.97
N LEU A 40 -5.47 6.74 -0.31
CA LEU A 40 -5.45 6.72 1.16
C LEU A 40 -5.08 8.07 1.74
N ALA A 41 -4.20 8.81 1.07
CA ALA A 41 -3.75 10.11 1.52
C ALA A 41 -4.89 11.13 1.63
N GLN A 42 -5.98 10.92 0.91
CA GLN A 42 -7.14 11.82 0.98
C GLN A 42 -7.84 11.75 2.33
N THR A 43 -7.78 10.61 3.01
CA THR A 43 -8.42 10.42 4.31
C THR A 43 -7.43 10.26 5.44
N GLN A 44 -6.27 9.68 5.16
CA GLN A 44 -5.25 9.42 6.18
C GLN A 44 -3.87 9.77 5.62
N PRO A 45 -3.59 11.08 5.48
CA PRO A 45 -2.34 11.51 4.82
C PRO A 45 -1.08 11.08 5.55
N GLU A 46 -1.09 11.07 6.87
CA GLU A 46 0.10 10.68 7.62
C GLU A 46 0.43 9.20 7.45
N GLU A 47 -0.59 8.36 7.45
CA GLU A 47 -0.38 6.92 7.25
C GLU A 47 0.12 6.65 5.83
N ALA A 48 -0.46 7.31 4.83
CA ALA A 48 -0.03 7.17 3.44
C ALA A 48 1.42 7.61 3.27
N LYS A 49 1.80 8.71 3.90
CA LYS A 49 3.16 9.22 3.85
C LYS A 49 4.14 8.23 4.47
N ARG A 50 3.77 7.66 5.61
CA ARG A 50 4.61 6.67 6.29
C ARG A 50 4.83 5.45 5.41
N LEU A 51 3.77 4.92 4.82
CA LEU A 51 3.87 3.77 3.94
C LEU A 51 4.68 4.07 2.70
N LYS A 52 4.51 5.24 2.11
CA LYS A 52 5.27 5.67 0.95
C LYS A 52 6.77 5.77 1.27
N THR A 53 7.10 6.26 2.46
CA THR A 53 8.48 6.35 2.90
C THR A 53 9.13 4.97 3.00
N LEU A 54 8.37 3.98 3.49
CA LEU A 54 8.87 2.61 3.55
C LEU A 54 9.19 2.05 2.16
N ILE A 55 8.37 2.39 1.17
CA ILE A 55 8.58 1.94 -0.20
C ILE A 55 9.83 2.58 -0.79
N GLN A 56 10.06 3.84 -0.49
CA GLN A 56 11.16 4.61 -1.06
C GLN A 56 12.47 4.45 -0.30
N ALA A 57 12.43 3.82 0.85
CA ALA A 57 13.61 3.65 1.69
C ALA A 57 14.62 2.63 1.13
#